data_075871064039cc09882f404b1de243b8
#
_entry.id   075871064039cc09882f404b1de243b8
#
_cell.length_a   1.000
_cell.length_b   1.000
_cell.length_c   1.000
_cell.angle_alpha   90.00
_cell.angle_beta   90.00
_cell.angle_gamma   90.00
#
_symmetry.space_group_name_H-M   'P 1'
#
loop_
_entity.id
_entity.type
_entity.pdbx_description
1 polymer ?
#
loop_
_entity_poly.entity_id
_entity_poly.type
_entity_poly.pdbx_seq_one_letter_code
_entity_poly.pdbx_strand_id
1 'polypeptide(L)'
;MKKAQGAGNSARLVEAVIQGIQEVKGKDIVRIDLRGMPNRVCDQFVVCHGDSDTQVAAIAGSVEKFAREKAGERPWQVEGLRNAEWVLLDFVDVVGHIFHR
;
A
#
# COMPACT_ATOMS: atom_id res chain seq x y z
N MET A 1 -7.16 -19.63 -5.20
CA MET A 1 -7.12 -18.87 -5.09
C MET A 1 -6.88 -17.76 -5.84
N LYS A 2 -7.07 -16.86 -5.69
CA LYS A 2 -6.87 -15.83 -6.42
C LYS A 2 -5.54 -15.56 -6.71
N LYS A 3 -4.71 -16.23 -6.19
CA LYS A 3 -3.37 -16.03 -6.46
C LYS A 3 -3.04 -16.30 -7.85
N ALA A 4 -3.81 -17.11 -8.48
CA ALA A 4 -3.51 -17.46 -9.85
C ALA A 4 -3.47 -16.25 -10.73
N GLN A 5 -4.17 -15.23 -10.36
CA GLN A 5 -4.13 -14.10 -11.20
C GLN A 5 -3.33 -13.07 -10.52
N GLY A 6 -2.39 -13.47 -9.72
CA GLY A 6 -1.62 -12.56 -8.96
C GLY A 6 -0.98 -11.44 -9.73
N ALA A 7 -0.43 -11.74 -10.91
CA ALA A 7 0.25 -10.71 -11.67
C ALA A 7 -0.69 -9.58 -12.05
N GLY A 8 -1.86 -9.90 -12.57
CA GLY A 8 -2.81 -8.89 -12.95
C GLY A 8 -3.40 -8.18 -11.75
N ASN A 9 -3.66 -8.94 -10.69
CA ASN A 9 -4.19 -8.35 -9.49
C ASN A 9 -3.18 -7.46 -8.83
N SER A 10 -1.92 -7.85 -8.80
CA SER A 10 -0.90 -7.04 -8.19
C SER A 10 -0.74 -5.71 -8.91
N ALA A 11 -0.76 -5.73 -10.23
CA ALA A 11 -0.62 -4.50 -10.99
C ALA A 11 -1.77 -3.55 -10.71
N ARG A 12 -2.99 -4.08 -10.68
CA ARG A 12 -4.16 -3.26 -10.43
C ARG A 12 -4.14 -2.73 -9.00
N LEU A 13 -3.74 -3.57 -8.07
CA LEU A 13 -3.68 -3.18 -6.67
C LEU A 13 -2.63 -2.09 -6.45
N VAL A 14 -1.46 -2.23 -7.06
CA VAL A 14 -0.42 -1.22 -6.92
C VAL A 14 -0.91 0.12 -7.44
N GLU A 15 -1.59 0.12 -8.59
CA GLU A 15 -2.12 1.37 -9.14
C GLU A 15 -3.14 1.97 -8.19
N ALA A 16 -4.01 1.15 -7.62
CA ALA A 16 -5.02 1.66 -6.69
C ALA A 16 -4.36 2.25 -5.45
N VAL A 17 -3.33 1.58 -4.93
CA VAL A 17 -2.63 2.07 -3.75
C VAL A 17 -1.99 3.42 -4.04
N ILE A 18 -1.32 3.53 -5.19
CA ILE A 18 -0.68 4.79 -5.57
C ILE A 18 -1.70 5.89 -5.74
N GLN A 19 -2.82 5.60 -6.38
CA GLN A 19 -3.87 6.61 -6.53
C GLN A 19 -4.41 7.06 -5.17
N GLY A 20 -4.56 6.11 -4.25
CA GLY A 20 -5.02 6.46 -2.91
C GLY A 20 -4.05 7.38 -2.19
N ILE A 21 -2.76 7.16 -2.36
CA ILE A 21 -1.74 8.01 -1.77
C ILE A 21 -1.82 9.40 -2.39
N GLN A 22 -1.93 9.46 -3.71
CA GLN A 22 -1.96 10.73 -4.42
C GLN A 22 -3.19 11.55 -4.06
N GLU A 23 -4.29 10.89 -3.82
CA GLU A 23 -5.54 11.58 -3.52
C GLU A 23 -5.41 12.50 -2.31
N VAL A 24 -4.64 12.11 -1.32
CA VAL A 24 -4.43 12.90 -0.12
C VAL A 24 -3.02 13.45 -0.05
N LYS A 25 -2.38 13.54 -1.21
CA LYS A 25 -1.09 14.21 -1.37
C LYS A 25 0.05 13.61 -0.58
N GLY A 26 0.07 12.30 -0.48
CA GLY A 26 1.22 11.61 0.10
C GLY A 26 2.47 11.90 -0.72
N LYS A 27 3.62 11.86 -0.09
CA LYS A 27 4.85 12.33 -0.68
C LYS A 27 5.85 11.24 -0.95
N ASP A 28 6.71 11.49 -1.94
CA ASP A 28 7.86 10.64 -2.26
C ASP A 28 7.46 9.19 -2.46
N ILE A 29 6.49 8.97 -3.34
CA ILE A 29 6.00 7.63 -3.62
C ILE A 29 7.06 6.85 -4.36
N VAL A 30 7.43 5.70 -3.80
CA VAL A 30 8.41 4.80 -4.41
C VAL A 30 7.78 3.43 -4.55
N ARG A 31 7.93 2.84 -5.72
CA ARG A 31 7.41 1.53 -5.99
C ARG A 31 8.60 0.59 -6.15
N ILE A 32 8.62 -0.49 -5.40
CA ILE A 32 9.73 -1.43 -5.41
C ILE A 32 9.20 -2.79 -5.83
N ASP A 33 9.70 -3.28 -6.95
CA ASP A 33 9.28 -4.56 -7.51
C ASP A 33 10.22 -5.64 -7.00
N LEU A 34 9.70 -6.59 -6.26
CA LEU A 34 10.48 -7.65 -5.66
C LEU A 34 10.36 -8.97 -6.41
N ARG A 35 9.60 -8.99 -7.51
CA ARG A 35 9.28 -10.26 -8.15
C ARG A 35 10.47 -11.03 -8.69
N GLY A 36 11.55 -10.36 -9.00
CA GLY A 36 12.74 -11.04 -9.49
C GLY A 36 13.66 -11.56 -8.40
N MET A 37 13.33 -11.33 -7.14
CA MET A 37 14.23 -11.69 -6.05
C MET A 37 13.82 -12.99 -5.40
N PRO A 38 14.79 -13.82 -5.06
CA PRO A 38 14.50 -15.07 -4.36
C PRO A 38 14.07 -14.77 -2.93
N ASN A 39 13.22 -15.60 -2.39
CA ASN A 39 12.78 -15.49 -1.00
C ASN A 39 12.07 -14.17 -0.70
N ARG A 40 11.41 -13.61 -1.68
CA ARG A 40 10.70 -12.35 -1.46
C ARG A 40 9.48 -12.59 -0.58
N VAL A 41 9.11 -11.60 0.21
CA VAL A 41 7.96 -11.70 1.10
C VAL A 41 6.67 -11.30 0.40
N CYS A 42 6.77 -10.53 -0.67
CA CYS A 42 5.60 -10.13 -1.46
C CYS A 42 6.09 -9.73 -2.83
N ASP A 43 5.17 -9.37 -3.70
CA ASP A 43 5.54 -8.99 -5.05
C ASP A 43 6.07 -7.57 -5.14
N GLN A 44 5.46 -6.65 -4.43
CA GLN A 44 5.85 -5.25 -4.51
C GLN A 44 5.62 -4.51 -3.20
N PHE A 45 6.49 -3.53 -2.96
CA PHE A 45 6.27 -2.56 -1.90
C PHE A 45 5.87 -1.24 -2.56
N VAL A 46 5.00 -0.50 -1.91
CA VAL A 46 4.72 0.88 -2.28
C VAL A 46 5.00 1.71 -1.03
N VAL A 47 5.93 2.63 -1.12
CA VAL A 47 6.42 3.39 0.02
C VAL A 47 6.13 4.86 -0.20
N CYS A 48 5.68 5.55 0.82
CA CYS A 48 5.47 6.99 0.75
C CYS A 48 5.59 7.56 2.15
N HIS A 49 5.44 8.87 2.28
CA HIS A 49 5.38 9.44 3.61
C HIS A 49 4.38 10.58 3.66
N GLY A 50 4.01 10.92 4.90
CA GLY A 50 3.16 12.06 5.18
C GLY A 50 3.87 12.98 6.13
N ASP A 51 3.43 14.24 6.20
CA ASP A 51 4.09 15.26 7.01
C ASP A 51 3.53 15.37 8.42
N SER A 52 2.43 14.72 8.70
CA SER A 52 1.80 14.79 10.02
C SER A 52 1.10 13.48 10.32
N ASP A 53 0.76 13.28 11.59
CA ASP A 53 -0.02 12.11 11.99
C ASP A 53 -1.34 12.07 11.24
N THR A 54 -1.97 13.22 11.11
CA THR A 54 -3.25 13.31 10.42
C THR A 54 -3.12 12.91 8.96
N GLN A 55 -2.06 13.35 8.30
CA GLN A 55 -1.87 13.00 6.92
C GLN A 55 -1.55 11.52 6.77
N VAL A 56 -0.71 10.96 7.64
CA VAL A 56 -0.39 9.53 7.59
C VAL A 56 -1.68 8.72 7.73
N ALA A 57 -2.53 9.07 8.67
CA ALA A 57 -3.79 8.36 8.84
C ALA A 57 -4.70 8.53 7.63
N ALA A 58 -4.73 9.73 7.06
CA ALA A 58 -5.55 9.99 5.88
C ALA A 58 -5.07 9.17 4.69
N ILE A 59 -3.75 9.05 4.53
CA ILE A 59 -3.19 8.23 3.45
C ILE A 59 -3.63 6.79 3.64
N ALA A 60 -3.52 6.25 4.86
CA ALA A 60 -3.90 4.87 5.10
C ALA A 60 -5.37 4.63 4.76
N GLY A 61 -6.25 5.52 5.18
CA GLY A 61 -7.67 5.39 4.88
C GLY A 61 -7.96 5.48 3.40
N SER A 62 -7.28 6.40 2.71
CA SER A 62 -7.47 6.57 1.28
C SER A 62 -6.98 5.35 0.51
N VAL A 63 -5.84 4.78 0.92
CA VAL A 63 -5.31 3.59 0.28
C VAL A 63 -6.29 2.44 0.43
N GLU A 64 -6.85 2.24 1.62
CA GLU A 64 -7.83 1.17 1.82
C GLU A 64 -9.05 1.38 0.93
N LYS A 65 -9.52 2.60 0.83
CA LYS A 65 -10.69 2.91 0.02
C LYS A 65 -10.43 2.62 -1.45
N PHE A 66 -9.32 3.11 -1.98
CA PHE A 66 -9.01 2.92 -3.39
C PHE A 66 -8.74 1.44 -3.71
N ALA A 67 -8.07 0.73 -2.81
CA ALA A 67 -7.83 -0.70 -3.02
C ALA A 67 -9.14 -1.45 -3.11
N ARG A 68 -10.08 -1.13 -2.23
CA ARG A 68 -11.38 -1.80 -2.25
C ARG A 68 -12.15 -1.45 -3.50
N GLU A 69 -12.21 -0.18 -3.84
CA GLU A 69 -13.07 0.27 -4.94
C GLU A 69 -12.50 -0.06 -6.30
N LYS A 70 -11.19 0.03 -6.44
CA LYS A 70 -10.57 -0.13 -7.75
C LYS A 70 -9.96 -1.50 -8.01
N ALA A 71 -9.61 -2.21 -6.95
CA ALA A 71 -9.00 -3.52 -7.10
C ALA A 71 -9.76 -4.62 -6.39
N GLY A 72 -10.81 -4.28 -5.66
CA GLY A 72 -11.59 -5.28 -4.94
C GLY A 72 -10.82 -5.95 -3.81
N GLU A 73 -9.81 -5.27 -3.27
CA GLU A 73 -8.95 -5.85 -2.25
C GLU A 73 -9.05 -5.09 -0.94
N ARG A 74 -8.91 -5.83 0.15
CA ARG A 74 -8.82 -5.24 1.47
C ARG A 74 -7.53 -5.70 2.08
N PRO A 75 -6.91 -4.88 2.93
CA PRO A 75 -5.66 -5.34 3.55
C PRO A 75 -5.96 -6.51 4.47
N TRP A 76 -5.08 -7.50 4.44
CA TRP A 76 -5.16 -8.62 5.34
C TRP A 76 -4.81 -8.16 6.74
N GLN A 77 -3.94 -7.17 6.86
CA GLN A 77 -3.49 -6.68 8.15
C GLN A 77 -3.05 -5.23 8.00
N VAL A 78 -3.38 -4.42 9.00
CA VAL A 78 -2.95 -3.02 9.04
C VAL A 78 -2.30 -2.82 10.39
N GLU A 79 -1.09 -2.26 10.40
CA GLU A 79 -0.36 -2.03 11.64
C GLU A 79 0.12 -0.60 11.71
N GLY A 80 0.29 -0.10 12.92
CA GLY A 80 0.92 1.18 13.16
C GLY A 80 0.02 2.39 13.16
N LEU A 81 -1.29 2.21 12.98
CA LEU A 81 -2.20 3.36 12.91
C LEU A 81 -2.20 4.17 14.19
N ARG A 82 -2.02 3.53 15.31
CA ARG A 82 -2.10 4.24 16.59
C ARG A 82 -1.00 5.28 16.73
N ASN A 83 0.23 4.92 16.38
CA ASN A 83 1.34 5.84 16.50
C ASN A 83 1.51 6.70 15.26
N ALA A 84 1.05 6.24 14.13
CA ALA A 84 1.14 6.93 12.86
C ALA A 84 2.57 7.32 12.48
N GLU A 85 3.56 6.59 12.97
CA GLU A 85 4.95 6.84 12.57
C GLU A 85 5.33 5.96 11.39
N TRP A 86 4.82 4.74 11.36
CA TRP A 86 5.06 3.82 10.27
C TRP A 86 3.83 2.95 10.19
N VAL A 87 3.02 3.16 9.17
CA VAL A 87 1.81 2.38 8.97
C VAL A 87 2.06 1.40 7.85
N LEU A 88 1.69 0.16 8.08
CA LEU A 88 1.87 -0.90 7.12
C LEU A 88 0.51 -1.45 6.74
N LEU A 89 0.24 -1.50 5.43
CA LEU A 89 -0.99 -2.11 4.93
C LEU A 89 -0.59 -3.33 4.12
N ASP A 90 -0.88 -4.49 4.67
CA ASP A 90 -0.43 -5.76 4.10
C ASP A 90 -1.55 -6.37 3.27
N PHE A 91 -1.40 -6.35 1.95
CA PHE A 91 -2.36 -6.96 1.04
C PHE A 91 -1.87 -8.33 0.55
N VAL A 92 -0.84 -8.85 1.19
CA VAL A 92 -0.20 -10.12 0.87
C VAL A 92 0.76 -10.00 -0.33
N ASP A 93 0.25 -9.73 -1.52
CA ASP A 93 1.11 -9.58 -2.69
C ASP A 93 1.73 -8.20 -2.80
N VAL A 94 1.09 -7.22 -2.18
CA VAL A 94 1.57 -5.83 -2.18
C VAL A 94 1.51 -5.35 -0.75
N VAL A 95 2.55 -4.67 -0.31
CA VAL A 95 2.58 -4.09 1.03
C VAL A 95 2.81 -2.61 0.90
N GLY A 96 1.92 -1.83 1.47
CA GLY A 96 2.05 -0.38 1.50
C GLY A 96 2.75 0.04 2.78
N HIS A 97 3.70 0.95 2.67
CA HIS A 97 4.42 1.50 3.81
C HIS A 97 4.26 3.00 3.79
N ILE A 98 3.72 3.55 4.85
CA ILE A 98 3.52 4.99 4.97
C ILE A 98 4.31 5.47 6.17
N PHE A 99 5.30 6.32 5.95
CA PHE A 99 6.14 6.79 7.03
C PHE A 99 5.78 8.23 7.38
N HIS A 100 5.90 8.54 8.66
CA HIS A 100 5.76 9.91 9.13
C HIS A 100 7.12 10.56 8.93
N ARG A 101 7.12 11.73 8.33
CA ARG A 101 8.35 12.38 8.04
C ARG A 101 9.08 12.91 9.25
#